data_d3fcafdd3fabb1983a8fcf39b2d33286
#
_entry.id   d3fcafdd3fabb1983a8fcf39b2d33286
#
_cell.length_a   1.000
_cell.length_b   1.000
_cell.length_c   1.000
_cell.angle_alpha   90.00
_cell.angle_beta   90.00
_cell.angle_gamma   90.00
#
_symmetry.space_group_name_H-M   'P 1'
#
loop_
_entity.id
_entity.type
_entity.pdbx_description
1 polymer ?
#
loop_
_entity_poly.entity_id
_entity_poly.type
_entity_poly.pdbx_seq_one_letter_code
_entity_poly.pdbx_strand_id
1 'polypeptide(L)'
;MNLFTHVREILIDILHDLSTQGILPADTDFSQITVEPPKDSRHGDMATNAAMILSKSVETKPRELAKIISESLSQNEIVLSVDIAGPGFINISLSEACWHSLLSCVLLNGINFGRSNIGSSKKVNVEFVSANPTGPLHVGHTRGAVFGDALASLLSYSGYEVTREYYINDGGAQVDVLARSVFLRYQEAFGKEVVFEDGTYPGDYLIPIALKLKDKVGDAYLQKSEDKWLPEFRDYAVQAMMDLIKSDLDLLGIEMDTYFSEKSLYDSGQIEAALDRLKNNGLIYKGILEPPKGKKTEDWEPREQTLFKSTQHGDDVDRPILKSDGTWTYFAPDIAYHFDKITRGFDLLIDIFGADHGGYVKRMKAAVSALSNGKVALDIKLCQLVKLYQNGEPFKMSKRAGNFVMLRDLVEQVGPDVTRFVMLTRKNDAALDFDFQKVLEQSRENPVFYVQYAHARIKSVIRKAEELDIDISDRALSETNLTGLTHSSELSLIKKIAEWPRLVELAARLYEPHRIAFYLFDLSSQLHAHWNKGSDNPDLRFLHKDNLVKTQSKIALARAVSIVISSGLAILGVKPAEKM
;
A
#
# COMPACT_ATOMS: atom_id res chain seq x y z
N MET A 1 -19.15 7.83 -7.14
CA MET A 1 -20.30 7.47 -6.26
C MET A 1 -20.04 6.10 -5.67
N ASN A 2 -20.08 5.96 -4.34
CA ASN A 2 -20.09 4.67 -3.66
C ASN A 2 -21.53 4.24 -3.40
N LEU A 3 -22.03 3.25 -4.14
CA LEU A 3 -23.43 2.84 -4.08
C LEU A 3 -23.83 2.31 -2.68
N PHE A 4 -22.91 1.65 -1.98
CA PHE A 4 -23.15 1.18 -0.61
C PHE A 4 -23.32 2.36 0.37
N THR A 5 -22.52 3.41 0.22
CA THR A 5 -22.67 4.65 0.99
C THR A 5 -23.99 5.32 0.66
N HIS A 6 -24.36 5.39 -0.61
CA HIS A 6 -25.63 6.00 -1.03
C HIS A 6 -26.86 5.27 -0.45
N VAL A 7 -26.88 3.92 -0.51
CA VAL A 7 -27.96 3.13 0.11
C VAL A 7 -27.96 3.30 1.64
N ARG A 8 -26.78 3.44 2.25
CA ARG A 8 -26.68 3.73 3.68
C ARG A 8 -27.26 5.11 4.01
N GLU A 9 -27.01 6.12 3.21
CA GLU A 9 -27.59 7.46 3.38
C GLU A 9 -29.13 7.41 3.30
N ILE A 10 -29.69 6.75 2.28
CA ILE A 10 -31.14 6.54 2.16
C ILE A 10 -31.69 5.84 3.42
N LEU A 11 -31.00 4.81 3.90
CA LEU A 11 -31.41 4.11 5.13
C LEU A 11 -31.37 5.02 6.35
N ILE A 12 -30.34 5.86 6.49
CA ILE A 12 -30.24 6.82 7.61
C ILE A 12 -31.35 7.85 7.56
N ASP A 13 -31.71 8.37 6.38
CA ASP A 13 -32.84 9.31 6.21
C ASP A 13 -34.17 8.64 6.66
N ILE A 14 -34.41 7.39 6.24
CA ILE A 14 -35.57 6.61 6.68
C ILE A 14 -35.56 6.45 8.21
N LEU A 15 -34.44 6.19 8.83
CA LEU A 15 -34.33 6.03 10.29
C LEU A 15 -34.57 7.35 11.03
N HIS A 16 -34.16 8.50 10.47
CA HIS A 16 -34.50 9.81 10.99
C HIS A 16 -36.04 10.07 10.92
N ASP A 17 -36.68 9.69 9.81
CA ASP A 17 -38.13 9.79 9.69
C ASP A 17 -38.86 8.92 10.72
N LEU A 18 -38.38 7.70 10.97
CA LEU A 18 -38.89 6.81 12.02
C LEU A 18 -38.67 7.40 13.43
N SER A 19 -37.59 8.14 13.64
CA SER A 19 -37.38 8.87 14.91
C SER A 19 -38.37 10.03 15.06
N THR A 20 -38.67 10.78 14.01
CA THR A 20 -39.67 11.87 14.05
C THR A 20 -41.08 11.34 14.29
N GLN A 21 -41.38 10.12 13.85
CA GLN A 21 -42.64 9.41 14.10
C GLN A 21 -42.73 8.80 15.50
N GLY A 22 -41.68 8.90 16.32
CA GLY A 22 -41.62 8.35 17.67
C GLY A 22 -41.44 6.82 17.74
N ILE A 23 -41.05 6.18 16.61
CA ILE A 23 -40.76 4.75 16.55
C ILE A 23 -39.36 4.47 17.09
N LEU A 24 -38.41 5.40 16.84
CA LEU A 24 -37.06 5.38 17.39
C LEU A 24 -36.86 6.57 18.33
N PRO A 25 -36.02 6.47 19.39
CA PRO A 25 -35.65 7.60 20.23
C PRO A 25 -34.93 8.70 19.39
N ALA A 26 -35.18 9.96 19.75
CA ALA A 26 -34.65 11.10 19.01
C ALA A 26 -33.10 11.23 19.04
N ASP A 27 -32.46 10.66 20.06
CA ASP A 27 -31.03 10.67 20.29
C ASP A 27 -30.33 9.36 19.82
N THR A 28 -30.97 8.59 18.95
CA THR A 28 -30.45 7.29 18.48
C THR A 28 -29.18 7.49 17.64
N ASP A 29 -28.09 6.81 18.02
CA ASP A 29 -26.84 6.79 17.26
C ASP A 29 -26.89 5.78 16.11
N PHE A 30 -26.74 6.28 14.89
CA PHE A 30 -26.71 5.50 13.64
C PHE A 30 -25.29 5.20 13.14
N SER A 31 -24.25 5.56 13.88
CA SER A 31 -22.85 5.44 13.44
C SER A 31 -22.43 4.00 13.13
N GLN A 32 -22.97 3.02 13.87
CA GLN A 32 -22.63 1.60 13.71
C GLN A 32 -23.47 0.86 12.65
N ILE A 33 -24.37 1.55 11.97
CA ILE A 33 -25.16 0.95 10.91
C ILE A 33 -24.31 0.84 9.65
N THR A 34 -24.26 -0.39 9.11
CA THR A 34 -23.51 -0.71 7.89
C THR A 34 -24.45 -1.19 6.77
N VAL A 35 -24.02 -0.94 5.53
CA VAL A 35 -24.57 -1.56 4.33
C VAL A 35 -23.41 -2.24 3.60
N GLU A 36 -23.49 -3.54 3.46
CA GLU A 36 -22.40 -4.38 2.96
C GLU A 36 -22.90 -5.42 1.96
N PRO A 37 -22.03 -6.00 1.11
CA PRO A 37 -22.40 -7.16 0.31
C PRO A 37 -22.88 -8.30 1.24
N PRO A 38 -23.96 -9.01 0.90
CA PRO A 38 -24.40 -10.18 1.67
C PRO A 38 -23.32 -11.28 1.59
N LYS A 39 -23.26 -12.15 2.61
CA LYS A 39 -22.34 -13.30 2.61
C LYS A 39 -22.60 -14.28 1.47
N ASP A 40 -23.84 -14.40 1.04
CA ASP A 40 -24.29 -15.24 -0.06
C ASP A 40 -25.07 -14.36 -1.04
N SER A 41 -24.65 -14.33 -2.31
CA SER A 41 -25.27 -13.53 -3.35
C SER A 41 -26.75 -13.85 -3.65
N ARG A 42 -27.23 -15.01 -3.15
CA ARG A 42 -28.66 -15.37 -3.22
C ARG A 42 -29.54 -14.53 -2.31
N HIS A 43 -28.94 -13.80 -1.38
CA HIS A 43 -29.63 -12.93 -0.41
C HIS A 43 -29.71 -11.46 -0.87
N GLY A 44 -29.76 -11.22 -2.18
CA GLY A 44 -29.84 -9.88 -2.73
C GLY A 44 -28.47 -9.26 -3.02
N ASP A 45 -28.43 -7.94 -3.14
CA ASP A 45 -27.25 -7.17 -3.56
C ASP A 45 -26.51 -6.55 -2.36
N MET A 46 -27.27 -6.17 -1.33
CA MET A 46 -26.75 -5.54 -0.12
C MET A 46 -27.46 -6.06 1.10
N ALA A 47 -26.81 -5.98 2.26
CA ALA A 47 -27.38 -6.33 3.56
C ALA A 47 -27.05 -5.25 4.58
N THR A 48 -28.01 -4.97 5.49
CA THR A 48 -27.79 -4.06 6.61
C THR A 48 -28.07 -4.71 7.94
N ASN A 49 -27.32 -4.27 8.96
CA ASN A 49 -27.46 -4.67 10.37
C ASN A 49 -28.39 -3.72 11.17
N ALA A 50 -29.05 -2.76 10.54
CA ALA A 50 -29.77 -1.65 11.19
C ALA A 50 -30.74 -2.13 12.27
N ALA A 51 -31.63 -3.06 11.95
CA ALA A 51 -32.61 -3.54 12.91
C ALA A 51 -31.99 -4.28 14.10
N MET A 52 -30.87 -4.98 13.90
CA MET A 52 -30.16 -5.66 14.97
C MET A 52 -29.47 -4.71 15.94
N ILE A 53 -28.89 -3.62 15.41
CA ILE A 53 -28.25 -2.60 16.24
C ILE A 53 -29.31 -1.82 17.02
N LEU A 54 -30.35 -1.35 16.33
CA LEU A 54 -31.33 -0.42 16.89
C LEU A 54 -32.35 -1.08 17.82
N SER A 55 -32.61 -2.39 17.68
CA SER A 55 -33.58 -3.10 18.51
C SER A 55 -33.29 -3.02 20.01
N LYS A 56 -32.02 -2.80 20.39
CA LYS A 56 -31.61 -2.65 21.79
C LYS A 56 -32.07 -1.34 22.41
N SER A 57 -32.21 -0.29 21.62
CA SER A 57 -32.63 1.04 22.09
C SER A 57 -34.14 1.22 22.14
N VAL A 58 -34.91 0.36 21.47
CA VAL A 58 -36.39 0.48 21.39
C VAL A 58 -37.16 -0.66 22.08
N GLU A 59 -36.46 -1.59 22.78
CA GLU A 59 -37.04 -2.76 23.46
C GLU A 59 -37.94 -3.63 22.55
N THR A 60 -37.71 -3.56 21.24
CA THR A 60 -38.47 -4.27 20.21
C THR A 60 -37.65 -5.42 19.66
N LYS A 61 -38.30 -6.51 19.27
CA LYS A 61 -37.57 -7.63 18.63
C LYS A 61 -36.95 -7.16 17.31
N PRO A 62 -35.66 -7.51 17.04
CA PRO A 62 -34.99 -7.07 15.82
C PRO A 62 -35.78 -7.35 14.54
N ARG A 63 -36.49 -8.49 14.49
CA ARG A 63 -37.27 -8.88 13.33
C ARG A 63 -38.54 -8.05 13.13
N GLU A 64 -39.12 -7.51 14.19
CA GLU A 64 -40.26 -6.59 14.11
C GLU A 64 -39.81 -5.21 13.62
N LEU A 65 -38.72 -4.71 14.17
CA LEU A 65 -38.10 -3.48 13.70
C LEU A 65 -37.63 -3.60 12.23
N ALA A 66 -37.10 -4.76 11.84
CA ALA A 66 -36.72 -5.04 10.45
C ALA A 66 -37.91 -4.92 9.49
N LYS A 67 -39.13 -5.32 9.88
CA LYS A 67 -40.32 -5.17 9.04
C LYS A 67 -40.63 -3.69 8.78
N ILE A 68 -40.63 -2.87 9.83
CA ILE A 68 -40.90 -1.43 9.71
C ILE A 68 -39.90 -0.74 8.79
N ILE A 69 -38.59 -1.03 8.99
CA ILE A 69 -37.54 -0.49 8.13
C ILE A 69 -37.69 -0.99 6.69
N SER A 70 -38.03 -2.26 6.50
CA SER A 70 -38.20 -2.87 5.18
C SER A 70 -39.37 -2.30 4.41
N GLU A 71 -40.50 -1.98 5.08
CA GLU A 71 -41.66 -1.32 4.48
C GLU A 71 -41.28 0.05 3.93
N SER A 72 -40.54 0.85 4.69
CA SER A 72 -40.04 2.16 4.25
C SER A 72 -39.03 2.06 3.11
N LEU A 73 -38.04 1.12 3.20
CA LEU A 73 -37.08 0.88 2.14
C LEU A 73 -37.73 0.47 0.83
N SER A 74 -38.79 -0.35 0.87
CA SER A 74 -39.49 -0.83 -0.32
C SER A 74 -40.21 0.27 -1.11
N GLN A 75 -40.39 1.47 -0.53
CA GLN A 75 -40.94 2.62 -1.23
C GLN A 75 -39.90 3.40 -2.04
N ASN A 76 -38.63 3.11 -1.86
CA ASN A 76 -37.56 3.81 -2.58
C ASN A 76 -37.41 3.27 -4.00
N GLU A 77 -37.33 4.13 -4.99
CA GLU A 77 -37.31 3.78 -6.43
C GLU A 77 -36.12 2.94 -6.87
N ILE A 78 -34.97 3.00 -6.15
CA ILE A 78 -33.81 2.18 -6.47
C ILE A 78 -33.91 0.76 -5.91
N VAL A 79 -34.88 0.49 -5.02
CA VAL A 79 -35.06 -0.81 -4.36
C VAL A 79 -36.06 -1.65 -5.16
N LEU A 80 -35.64 -2.85 -5.58
CA LEU A 80 -36.50 -3.82 -6.24
C LEU A 80 -37.26 -4.68 -5.22
N SER A 81 -36.58 -5.18 -4.20
CA SER A 81 -37.18 -5.99 -3.14
C SER A 81 -36.34 -5.95 -1.86
N VAL A 82 -36.99 -6.23 -0.75
CA VAL A 82 -36.38 -6.30 0.58
C VAL A 82 -36.79 -7.61 1.27
N ASP A 83 -35.83 -8.37 1.76
CA ASP A 83 -36.04 -9.64 2.46
C ASP A 83 -35.41 -9.60 3.86
N ILE A 84 -36.11 -10.19 4.85
CA ILE A 84 -35.63 -10.27 6.23
C ILE A 84 -35.04 -11.66 6.52
N ALA A 85 -33.73 -11.71 6.79
CA ALA A 85 -33.02 -12.94 7.06
C ALA A 85 -32.58 -13.09 8.53
N GLY A 86 -32.55 -14.31 9.00
CA GLY A 86 -32.07 -14.65 10.34
C GLY A 86 -32.75 -13.84 11.45
N PRO A 87 -32.00 -13.31 12.43
CA PRO A 87 -32.57 -12.59 13.57
C PRO A 87 -33.08 -11.17 13.25
N GLY A 88 -32.83 -10.64 12.05
CA GLY A 88 -33.23 -9.27 11.67
C GLY A 88 -32.27 -8.57 10.72
N PHE A 89 -31.46 -9.31 9.96
CA PHE A 89 -30.73 -8.75 8.82
C PHE A 89 -31.74 -8.38 7.73
N ILE A 90 -31.53 -7.22 7.12
CA ILE A 90 -32.35 -6.74 6.00
C ILE A 90 -31.49 -6.86 4.75
N ASN A 91 -31.92 -7.71 3.82
CA ASN A 91 -31.30 -7.90 2.52
C ASN A 91 -32.04 -7.06 1.48
N ILE A 92 -31.32 -6.35 0.66
CA ILE A 92 -31.83 -5.39 -0.30
C ILE A 92 -31.40 -5.84 -1.70
N SER A 93 -32.36 -5.98 -2.60
CA SER A 93 -32.12 -6.13 -4.05
C SER A 93 -32.41 -4.80 -4.74
N LEU A 94 -31.51 -4.35 -5.59
CA LEU A 94 -31.64 -3.08 -6.31
C LEU A 94 -32.25 -3.29 -7.71
N SER A 95 -32.91 -2.26 -8.21
CA SER A 95 -33.53 -2.26 -9.53
C SER A 95 -32.49 -2.29 -10.65
N GLU A 96 -32.83 -2.86 -11.80
CA GLU A 96 -31.95 -2.85 -12.99
C GLU A 96 -31.60 -1.42 -13.42
N ALA A 97 -32.52 -0.48 -13.28
CA ALA A 97 -32.29 0.94 -13.57
C ALA A 97 -31.17 1.54 -12.70
N CYS A 98 -31.07 1.13 -11.44
CA CYS A 98 -29.99 1.54 -10.55
C CYS A 98 -28.62 1.06 -11.08
N TRP A 99 -28.55 -0.20 -11.54
CA TRP A 99 -27.34 -0.77 -12.11
C TRP A 99 -26.93 -0.10 -13.42
N HIS A 100 -27.89 0.23 -14.28
CA HIS A 100 -27.64 0.95 -15.53
C HIS A 100 -27.14 2.38 -15.25
N SER A 101 -27.73 3.09 -14.29
CA SER A 101 -27.29 4.42 -13.88
C SER A 101 -25.87 4.41 -13.30
N LEU A 102 -25.50 3.37 -12.54
CA LEU A 102 -24.14 3.19 -12.07
C LEU A 102 -23.16 3.05 -13.25
N LEU A 103 -23.49 2.27 -14.27
CA LEU A 103 -22.63 2.06 -15.45
C LEU A 103 -22.38 3.40 -16.17
N SER A 104 -23.42 4.22 -16.37
CA SER A 104 -23.27 5.57 -16.91
C SER A 104 -22.37 6.45 -16.04
N CYS A 105 -22.52 6.35 -14.70
CA CYS A 105 -21.65 7.06 -13.75
C CYS A 105 -20.17 6.63 -13.88
N VAL A 106 -19.89 5.36 -14.08
CA VAL A 106 -18.50 4.85 -14.31
C VAL A 106 -17.89 5.48 -15.54
N LEU A 107 -18.64 5.50 -16.66
CA LEU A 107 -18.17 6.03 -17.93
C LEU A 107 -17.89 7.53 -17.85
N LEU A 108 -18.77 8.31 -17.21
CA LEU A 108 -18.60 9.76 -17.03
C LEU A 108 -17.42 10.13 -16.13
N ASN A 109 -17.15 9.34 -15.10
CA ASN A 109 -16.05 9.60 -14.18
C ASN A 109 -14.70 9.02 -14.69
N GLY A 110 -14.72 8.07 -15.62
CA GLY A 110 -13.53 7.44 -16.16
C GLY A 110 -12.63 6.90 -15.04
N ILE A 111 -11.32 7.11 -15.14
CA ILE A 111 -10.32 6.65 -14.17
C ILE A 111 -10.49 7.23 -12.76
N ASN A 112 -11.32 8.27 -12.59
CA ASN A 112 -11.62 8.83 -11.29
C ASN A 112 -12.78 8.10 -10.58
N PHE A 113 -13.46 7.16 -11.26
CA PHE A 113 -14.48 6.35 -10.59
C PHE A 113 -13.86 5.52 -9.48
N GLY A 114 -14.38 5.66 -8.27
CA GLY A 114 -13.85 5.03 -7.06
C GLY A 114 -12.92 5.93 -6.24
N ARG A 115 -12.53 7.11 -6.74
CA ARG A 115 -11.87 8.11 -5.89
C ARG A 115 -12.78 8.48 -4.73
N SER A 116 -12.18 8.66 -3.58
CA SER A 116 -12.86 8.98 -2.33
C SER A 116 -12.18 10.16 -1.65
N ASN A 117 -12.88 10.84 -0.76
CA ASN A 117 -12.32 11.91 0.08
C ASN A 117 -12.31 11.52 1.56
N ILE A 118 -12.20 10.25 1.89
CA ILE A 118 -12.13 9.79 3.28
C ILE A 118 -10.91 10.35 4.02
N GLY A 119 -9.84 10.65 3.27
CA GLY A 119 -8.62 11.28 3.79
C GLY A 119 -8.81 12.73 4.21
N SER A 120 -9.81 13.44 3.66
CA SER A 120 -10.10 14.85 3.96
C SER A 120 -8.86 15.75 3.89
N SER A 121 -8.00 15.50 2.91
CA SER A 121 -6.71 16.20 2.70
C SER A 121 -5.76 16.17 3.91
N LYS A 122 -5.91 15.18 4.81
CA LYS A 122 -4.95 14.98 5.89
C LYS A 122 -3.57 14.67 5.31
N LYS A 123 -2.55 15.29 5.90
CA LYS A 123 -1.16 15.10 5.49
C LYS A 123 -0.60 13.80 6.07
N VAL A 124 -0.14 12.94 5.19
CA VAL A 124 0.41 11.62 5.54
C VAL A 124 1.83 11.50 5.03
N ASN A 125 2.76 11.15 5.93
CA ASN A 125 4.10 10.72 5.56
C ASN A 125 4.12 9.19 5.46
N VAL A 126 4.56 8.66 4.33
CA VAL A 126 4.76 7.22 4.12
C VAL A 126 6.25 6.99 3.91
N GLU A 127 6.91 6.46 4.92
CA GLU A 127 8.32 6.08 4.85
C GLU A 127 8.45 4.62 4.45
N PHE A 128 9.29 4.35 3.45
CA PHE A 128 9.54 2.99 2.99
C PHE A 128 10.87 2.83 2.28
N VAL A 129 11.33 1.60 2.15
CA VAL A 129 12.67 1.18 1.73
C VAL A 129 13.70 1.50 2.80
N SER A 130 14.10 2.76 2.96
CA SER A 130 15.06 3.27 3.95
C SER A 130 16.26 2.32 4.19
N ALA A 131 16.75 1.70 3.10
CA ALA A 131 17.87 0.76 3.15
C ALA A 131 19.17 1.51 3.41
N ASN A 132 20.10 0.88 4.16
CA ASN A 132 21.42 1.44 4.38
C ASN A 132 22.14 1.67 3.05
N PRO A 133 22.76 2.85 2.81
CA PRO A 133 23.44 3.16 1.57
C PRO A 133 24.82 2.44 1.47
N THR A 134 24.82 1.11 1.63
CA THR A 134 26.02 0.28 1.63
C THR A 134 26.09 -0.68 0.44
N GLY A 135 25.10 -0.66 -0.42
CA GLY A 135 25.00 -1.46 -1.63
C GLY A 135 23.70 -1.23 -2.39
N PRO A 136 23.54 -1.84 -3.58
CA PRO A 136 22.32 -1.78 -4.37
C PRO A 136 21.16 -2.48 -3.67
N LEU A 137 19.93 -2.18 -4.10
CA LEU A 137 18.74 -2.85 -3.57
C LEU A 137 18.69 -4.32 -4.01
N HIS A 138 18.23 -5.18 -3.12
CA HIS A 138 18.02 -6.60 -3.40
C HIS A 138 16.53 -6.98 -3.21
N VAL A 139 16.17 -8.19 -3.60
CA VAL A 139 14.79 -8.70 -3.56
C VAL A 139 14.11 -8.52 -2.19
N GLY A 140 14.88 -8.55 -1.09
CA GLY A 140 14.35 -8.30 0.26
C GLY A 140 13.78 -6.89 0.44
N HIS A 141 14.31 -5.89 -0.28
CA HIS A 141 13.81 -4.51 -0.26
C HIS A 141 12.62 -4.32 -1.23
N THR A 142 12.57 -5.11 -2.31
CA THR A 142 11.59 -4.93 -3.40
C THR A 142 10.15 -4.96 -2.90
N ARG A 143 9.83 -5.88 -1.99
CA ARG A 143 8.46 -6.01 -1.47
C ARG A 143 8.03 -4.80 -0.65
N GLY A 144 8.91 -4.31 0.24
CA GLY A 144 8.67 -3.09 1.01
C GLY A 144 8.53 -1.86 0.13
N ALA A 145 9.36 -1.77 -0.92
CA ALA A 145 9.32 -0.69 -1.90
C ALA A 145 7.98 -0.66 -2.66
N VAL A 146 7.56 -1.79 -3.22
CA VAL A 146 6.30 -1.92 -3.96
C VAL A 146 5.09 -1.71 -3.05
N PHE A 147 5.11 -2.28 -1.84
CA PHE A 147 4.02 -2.12 -0.86
C PHE A 147 3.86 -0.66 -0.45
N GLY A 148 4.98 0.04 -0.16
CA GLY A 148 4.98 1.43 0.26
C GLY A 148 4.43 2.36 -0.81
N ASP A 149 4.89 2.20 -2.04
CA ASP A 149 4.42 3.02 -3.15
C ASP A 149 2.95 2.76 -3.51
N ALA A 150 2.52 1.49 -3.53
CA ALA A 150 1.12 1.14 -3.75
C ALA A 150 0.20 1.67 -2.62
N LEU A 151 0.66 1.63 -1.36
CA LEU A 151 -0.06 2.23 -0.24
C LEU A 151 -0.16 3.75 -0.36
N ALA A 152 0.94 4.43 -0.69
CA ALA A 152 0.96 5.87 -0.92
C ALA A 152 -0.01 6.28 -2.05
N SER A 153 0.00 5.53 -3.16
CA SER A 153 -0.92 5.74 -4.27
C SER A 153 -2.39 5.51 -3.89
N LEU A 154 -2.68 4.46 -3.12
CA LEU A 154 -4.02 4.15 -2.60
C LEU A 154 -4.55 5.26 -1.68
N LEU A 155 -3.71 5.77 -0.77
CA LEU A 155 -4.06 6.86 0.13
C LEU A 155 -4.31 8.16 -0.66
N SER A 156 -3.45 8.50 -1.63
CA SER A 156 -3.67 9.65 -2.51
C SER A 156 -4.97 9.52 -3.32
N TYR A 157 -5.28 8.32 -3.82
CA TYR A 157 -6.53 8.03 -4.52
C TYR A 157 -7.76 8.18 -3.60
N SER A 158 -7.56 8.04 -2.29
CA SER A 158 -8.59 8.15 -1.24
C SER A 158 -8.63 9.53 -0.57
N GLY A 159 -7.98 10.56 -1.13
CA GLY A 159 -8.10 11.95 -0.70
C GLY A 159 -7.16 12.38 0.43
N TYR A 160 -6.08 11.65 0.68
CA TYR A 160 -5.00 12.09 1.55
C TYR A 160 -3.96 12.90 0.76
N GLU A 161 -3.27 13.85 1.43
CA GLU A 161 -2.08 14.52 0.94
C GLU A 161 -0.85 13.71 1.38
N VAL A 162 -0.30 12.92 0.47
CA VAL A 162 0.74 11.93 0.79
C VAL A 162 2.11 12.42 0.38
N THR A 163 3.09 12.27 1.27
CA THR A 163 4.51 12.44 1.02
C THR A 163 5.22 11.09 1.15
N ARG A 164 5.90 10.66 0.09
CA ARG A 164 6.78 9.47 0.06
C ARG A 164 8.15 9.85 0.56
N GLU A 165 8.65 9.18 1.56
CA GLU A 165 9.92 9.53 2.19
C GLU A 165 10.85 8.34 2.31
N TYR A 166 12.13 8.60 2.04
CA TYR A 166 13.25 7.68 2.22
C TYR A 166 14.20 8.24 3.27
N TYR A 167 14.46 7.50 4.34
CA TYR A 167 15.46 7.83 5.35
C TYR A 167 16.81 7.26 4.95
N ILE A 168 17.81 8.12 4.82
CA ILE A 168 19.20 7.77 4.47
C ILE A 168 19.98 7.56 5.76
N ASN A 169 20.38 6.32 6.08
CA ASN A 169 21.23 5.97 7.21
C ASN A 169 22.71 6.34 6.95
N ASP A 170 23.02 7.62 6.82
CA ASP A 170 24.35 8.15 6.53
C ASP A 170 25.12 8.67 7.76
N GLY A 171 24.51 8.59 8.95
CA GLY A 171 25.08 9.01 10.23
C GLY A 171 25.95 7.96 10.93
N GLY A 172 25.82 6.67 10.60
CA GLY A 172 26.40 5.56 11.34
C GLY A 172 27.79 5.11 10.88
N ALA A 173 28.45 4.25 11.69
CA ALA A 173 29.78 3.69 11.40
C ALA A 173 29.84 2.82 10.11
N GLN A 174 28.72 2.31 9.63
CA GLN A 174 28.68 1.50 8.40
C GLN A 174 29.12 2.28 7.16
N VAL A 175 28.89 3.60 7.14
CA VAL A 175 29.31 4.48 6.05
C VAL A 175 30.84 4.65 6.00
N ASP A 176 31.50 4.63 7.16
CA ASP A 176 32.96 4.66 7.23
C ASP A 176 33.56 3.35 6.68
N VAL A 177 32.93 2.21 6.99
CA VAL A 177 33.31 0.91 6.43
C VAL A 177 33.13 0.90 4.91
N LEU A 178 32.04 1.48 4.40
CA LEU A 178 31.82 1.65 2.96
C LEU A 178 32.92 2.53 2.33
N ALA A 179 33.24 3.66 2.94
CA ALA A 179 34.29 4.55 2.47
C ALA A 179 35.67 3.86 2.40
N ARG A 180 36.01 3.05 3.41
CA ARG A 180 37.22 2.22 3.41
C ARG A 180 37.20 1.19 2.28
N SER A 181 36.07 0.58 2.04
CA SER A 181 35.89 -0.38 0.95
C SER A 181 36.07 0.26 -0.43
N VAL A 182 35.53 1.46 -0.62
CA VAL A 182 35.75 2.27 -1.84
C VAL A 182 37.21 2.67 -1.97
N PHE A 183 37.89 3.01 -0.86
CA PHE A 183 39.31 3.35 -0.86
C PHE A 183 40.18 2.15 -1.24
N LEU A 184 39.86 0.94 -0.78
CA LEU A 184 40.55 -0.29 -1.23
C LEU A 184 40.38 -0.49 -2.74
N ARG A 185 39.17 -0.38 -3.28
CA ARG A 185 38.92 -0.44 -4.73
C ARG A 185 39.63 0.67 -5.51
N TYR A 186 39.75 1.86 -4.94
CA TYR A 186 40.51 2.96 -5.52
C TYR A 186 42.01 2.62 -5.59
N GLN A 187 42.60 2.03 -4.55
CA GLN A 187 43.99 1.55 -4.55
C GLN A 187 44.19 0.44 -5.57
N GLU A 188 43.25 -0.52 -5.65
CA GLU A 188 43.27 -1.60 -6.65
C GLU A 188 43.26 -1.07 -8.10
N ALA A 189 42.51 0.01 -8.35
CA ALA A 189 42.46 0.68 -9.65
C ALA A 189 43.81 1.29 -10.08
N PHE A 190 44.73 1.51 -9.14
CA PHE A 190 46.12 1.91 -9.39
C PHE A 190 47.12 0.74 -9.39
N GLY A 191 46.61 -0.51 -9.38
CA GLY A 191 47.45 -1.74 -9.44
C GLY A 191 48.05 -2.15 -8.11
N LYS A 192 47.53 -1.62 -6.97
CA LYS A 192 47.98 -2.09 -5.66
C LYS A 192 47.25 -3.41 -5.31
N GLU A 193 47.96 -4.34 -4.71
CA GLU A 193 47.31 -5.48 -4.07
C GLU A 193 46.58 -5.03 -2.83
N VAL A 194 45.29 -5.41 -2.69
CA VAL A 194 44.44 -5.05 -1.57
C VAL A 194 43.83 -6.30 -0.95
N VAL A 195 43.57 -6.23 0.35
CA VAL A 195 42.90 -7.31 1.10
C VAL A 195 41.64 -6.72 1.71
N PHE A 196 40.48 -7.34 1.45
CA PHE A 196 39.23 -7.02 2.08
C PHE A 196 39.10 -7.80 3.38
N GLU A 197 39.21 -7.12 4.50
CA GLU A 197 39.03 -7.69 5.83
C GLU A 197 37.58 -8.06 6.11
N ASP A 198 37.33 -8.95 7.08
CA ASP A 198 35.99 -9.30 7.54
C ASP A 198 35.25 -8.05 8.00
N GLY A 199 34.02 -7.88 7.51
CA GLY A 199 33.17 -6.74 7.82
C GLY A 199 33.24 -5.59 6.80
N THR A 200 34.16 -5.65 5.80
CA THR A 200 34.18 -4.72 4.67
C THR A 200 33.17 -5.11 3.57
N TYR A 201 32.96 -4.24 2.60
CA TYR A 201 32.08 -4.46 1.44
C TYR A 201 32.91 -4.80 0.19
N PRO A 202 33.15 -6.08 -0.14
CA PRO A 202 34.00 -6.46 -1.27
C PRO A 202 33.28 -6.47 -2.63
N GLY A 203 32.00 -6.07 -2.69
CA GLY A 203 31.15 -6.23 -3.87
C GLY A 203 31.67 -5.50 -5.11
N ASP A 204 31.47 -6.13 -6.28
CA ASP A 204 31.93 -5.60 -7.59
C ASP A 204 31.24 -4.29 -7.98
N TYR A 205 30.09 -3.97 -7.39
CA TYR A 205 29.39 -2.70 -7.60
C TYR A 205 30.23 -1.47 -7.16
N LEU A 206 31.26 -1.66 -6.31
CA LEU A 206 32.18 -0.61 -5.92
C LEU A 206 33.28 -0.34 -6.96
N ILE A 207 33.57 -1.27 -7.87
CA ILE A 207 34.61 -1.11 -8.89
C ILE A 207 34.36 0.11 -9.79
N PRO A 208 33.19 0.24 -10.45
CA PRO A 208 32.92 1.43 -11.27
C PRO A 208 32.90 2.73 -10.49
N ILE A 209 32.55 2.70 -9.20
CA ILE A 209 32.55 3.85 -8.31
C ILE A 209 33.99 4.31 -8.05
N ALA A 210 34.87 3.38 -7.71
CA ALA A 210 36.27 3.67 -7.48
C ALA A 210 37.00 4.16 -8.75
N LEU A 211 36.67 3.59 -9.92
CA LEU A 211 37.20 4.06 -11.21
C LEU A 211 36.77 5.51 -11.51
N LYS A 212 35.49 5.84 -11.34
CA LYS A 212 35.01 7.23 -11.50
C LYS A 212 35.70 8.19 -10.52
N LEU A 213 35.96 7.73 -9.28
CA LEU A 213 36.66 8.53 -8.29
C LEU A 213 38.14 8.74 -8.69
N LYS A 214 38.80 7.68 -9.18
CA LYS A 214 40.15 7.78 -9.77
C LYS A 214 40.21 8.81 -10.89
N ASP A 215 39.26 8.78 -11.81
CA ASP A 215 39.18 9.75 -12.91
C ASP A 215 39.00 11.20 -12.41
N LYS A 216 38.25 11.36 -11.30
CA LYS A 216 37.96 12.68 -10.71
C LYS A 216 39.13 13.27 -9.94
N VAL A 217 39.86 12.47 -9.15
CA VAL A 217 40.85 12.96 -8.18
C VAL A 217 42.29 12.50 -8.48
N GLY A 218 42.50 11.67 -9.51
CA GLY A 218 43.81 11.10 -9.82
C GLY A 218 44.35 10.27 -8.65
N ASP A 219 45.66 10.38 -8.37
CA ASP A 219 46.37 9.69 -7.31
C ASP A 219 46.47 10.47 -5.98
N ALA A 220 45.74 11.59 -5.87
CA ALA A 220 45.86 12.58 -4.81
C ALA A 220 45.71 12.01 -3.39
N TYR A 221 45.03 10.85 -3.22
CA TYR A 221 44.77 10.26 -1.91
C TYR A 221 45.59 8.99 -1.60
N LEU A 222 46.36 8.47 -2.55
CA LEU A 222 47.11 7.21 -2.38
C LEU A 222 48.12 7.19 -1.22
N GLN A 223 48.61 8.38 -0.86
CA GLN A 223 49.64 8.55 0.19
C GLN A 223 49.12 9.34 1.39
N LYS A 224 47.84 9.73 1.39
CA LYS A 224 47.25 10.48 2.53
C LYS A 224 46.86 9.56 3.65
N SER A 225 46.92 10.04 4.90
CA SER A 225 46.41 9.37 6.08
C SER A 225 44.88 9.31 6.07
N GLU A 226 44.33 8.36 6.81
CA GLU A 226 42.88 8.08 6.81
C GLU A 226 42.04 9.31 7.17
N ASP A 227 42.45 10.09 8.14
CA ASP A 227 41.75 11.32 8.57
C ASP A 227 41.60 12.36 7.44
N LYS A 228 42.41 12.29 6.39
CA LYS A 228 42.38 13.21 5.25
C LYS A 228 41.50 12.73 4.08
N TRP A 229 41.41 11.42 3.88
CA TRP A 229 40.63 10.90 2.75
C TRP A 229 39.25 10.37 3.18
N LEU A 230 39.10 9.88 4.42
CA LEU A 230 37.87 9.23 4.87
C LEU A 230 36.62 10.10 4.71
N PRO A 231 36.61 11.40 5.09
CA PRO A 231 35.39 12.23 4.93
C PRO A 231 34.96 12.38 3.48
N GLU A 232 35.90 12.61 2.54
CA GLU A 232 35.58 12.78 1.13
C GLU A 232 35.11 11.49 0.48
N PHE A 233 35.75 10.35 0.82
CA PHE A 233 35.37 9.05 0.32
C PHE A 233 34.01 8.61 0.89
N ARG A 234 33.71 8.99 2.13
CA ARG A 234 32.42 8.78 2.77
C ARG A 234 31.29 9.48 2.01
N ASP A 235 31.41 10.79 1.85
CA ASP A 235 30.38 11.58 1.16
C ASP A 235 30.20 11.12 -0.30
N TYR A 236 31.31 10.83 -0.99
CA TYR A 236 31.27 10.30 -2.35
C TYR A 236 30.63 8.91 -2.45
N ALA A 237 30.97 8.01 -1.54
CA ALA A 237 30.44 6.64 -1.51
C ALA A 237 28.95 6.62 -1.22
N VAL A 238 28.49 7.41 -0.24
CA VAL A 238 27.06 7.57 0.08
C VAL A 238 26.29 8.09 -1.13
N GLN A 239 26.80 9.17 -1.77
CA GLN A 239 26.14 9.72 -2.95
C GLN A 239 26.04 8.68 -4.08
N ALA A 240 27.14 7.96 -4.35
CA ALA A 240 27.14 6.93 -5.40
C ALA A 240 26.18 5.78 -5.09
N MET A 241 26.09 5.36 -3.83
CA MET A 241 25.10 4.34 -3.43
C MET A 241 23.67 4.86 -3.56
N MET A 242 23.41 6.09 -3.15
CA MET A 242 22.07 6.68 -3.32
C MET A 242 21.67 6.82 -4.78
N ASP A 243 22.61 7.13 -5.68
CA ASP A 243 22.35 7.17 -7.12
C ASP A 243 21.97 5.79 -7.67
N LEU A 244 22.64 4.71 -7.19
CA LEU A 244 22.27 3.33 -7.52
C LEU A 244 20.87 2.97 -6.99
N ILE A 245 20.59 3.28 -5.72
CA ILE A 245 19.29 3.01 -5.09
C ILE A 245 18.17 3.74 -5.82
N LYS A 246 18.36 5.01 -6.17
CA LYS A 246 17.38 5.79 -6.96
C LYS A 246 17.16 5.15 -8.32
N SER A 247 18.23 4.76 -9.01
CA SER A 247 18.13 4.06 -10.30
C SER A 247 17.39 2.71 -10.19
N ASP A 248 17.57 1.98 -9.09
CA ASP A 248 16.85 0.73 -8.84
C ASP A 248 15.36 0.98 -8.57
N LEU A 249 15.01 2.05 -7.83
CA LEU A 249 13.62 2.45 -7.61
C LEU A 249 12.93 2.91 -8.90
N ASP A 250 13.66 3.65 -9.76
CA ASP A 250 13.16 4.09 -11.07
C ASP A 250 12.78 2.91 -11.98
N LEU A 251 13.49 1.78 -11.90
CA LEU A 251 13.13 0.57 -12.65
C LEU A 251 11.74 0.03 -12.27
N LEU A 252 11.31 0.28 -11.04
CA LEU A 252 9.96 -0.05 -10.56
C LEU A 252 8.96 1.10 -10.78
N GLY A 253 9.39 2.26 -11.29
CA GLY A 253 8.58 3.46 -11.38
C GLY A 253 8.24 4.06 -10.03
N ILE A 254 9.12 3.93 -9.04
CA ILE A 254 8.95 4.46 -7.68
C ILE A 254 9.76 5.73 -7.55
N GLU A 255 9.08 6.83 -7.23
CA GLU A 255 9.66 8.14 -6.99
C GLU A 255 9.39 8.59 -5.56
N MET A 256 10.44 9.07 -4.87
CA MET A 256 10.33 9.60 -3.52
C MET A 256 10.24 11.13 -3.56
N ASP A 257 9.32 11.69 -2.77
CA ASP A 257 9.19 13.14 -2.64
C ASP A 257 10.31 13.73 -1.76
N THR A 258 10.79 12.95 -0.80
CA THR A 258 11.81 13.37 0.17
C THR A 258 12.85 12.27 0.40
N TYR A 259 14.11 12.66 0.39
CA TYR A 259 15.25 11.87 0.87
C TYR A 259 15.83 12.57 2.10
N PHE A 260 15.60 12.00 3.29
CA PHE A 260 16.02 12.60 4.56
C PHE A 260 17.34 11.99 5.04
N SER A 261 18.36 12.82 5.32
CA SER A 261 19.68 12.38 5.81
C SER A 261 19.72 12.31 7.33
N GLU A 262 20.09 11.14 7.88
CA GLU A 262 20.33 10.98 9.33
C GLU A 262 21.41 11.93 9.84
N LYS A 263 22.49 12.13 9.07
CA LYS A 263 23.59 13.04 9.41
C LYS A 263 23.09 14.44 9.73
N SER A 264 22.05 14.92 9.04
CA SER A 264 21.48 16.24 9.28
C SER A 264 20.92 16.43 10.68
N LEU A 265 20.48 15.36 11.36
CA LEU A 265 19.98 15.42 12.72
C LEU A 265 21.06 15.77 13.75
N TYR A 266 22.28 15.28 13.52
CA TYR A 266 23.43 15.57 14.39
C TYR A 266 23.94 17.00 14.18
N ASP A 267 23.97 17.47 12.94
CA ASP A 267 24.53 18.77 12.57
C ASP A 267 23.61 19.94 12.95
N SER A 268 22.29 19.71 13.04
CA SER A 268 21.27 20.75 13.24
C SER A 268 20.79 20.92 14.68
N GLY A 269 21.22 20.06 15.63
CA GLY A 269 20.74 20.08 17.02
C GLY A 269 19.30 19.56 17.18
N GLN A 270 18.77 18.86 16.19
CA GLN A 270 17.40 18.32 16.23
C GLN A 270 17.24 17.19 17.26
N ILE A 271 18.32 16.44 17.55
CA ILE A 271 18.30 15.41 18.60
C ILE A 271 18.07 16.06 19.96
N GLU A 272 18.81 17.12 20.28
CA GLU A 272 18.66 17.88 21.51
C GLU A 272 17.27 18.49 21.62
N ALA A 273 16.76 19.08 20.56
CA ALA A 273 15.42 19.68 20.53
C ALA A 273 14.30 18.65 20.81
N ALA A 274 14.39 17.46 20.23
CA ALA A 274 13.44 16.38 20.47
C ALA A 274 13.49 15.90 21.93
N LEU A 275 14.69 15.77 22.50
CA LEU A 275 14.86 15.36 23.88
C LEU A 275 14.42 16.45 24.87
N ASP A 276 14.68 17.72 24.60
CA ASP A 276 14.17 18.83 25.40
C ASP A 276 12.63 18.85 25.37
N ARG A 277 12.01 18.52 24.28
CA ARG A 277 10.55 18.33 24.20
C ARG A 277 10.06 17.26 25.15
N LEU A 278 10.70 16.08 25.17
CA LEU A 278 10.36 14.99 26.10
C LEU A 278 10.66 15.37 27.57
N LYS A 279 11.76 16.07 27.82
CA LYS A 279 12.15 16.56 29.16
C LYS A 279 11.15 17.57 29.70
N ASN A 280 10.72 18.52 28.88
CA ASN A 280 9.71 19.52 29.24
C ASN A 280 8.35 18.89 29.57
N ASN A 281 8.05 17.72 28.94
CA ASN A 281 6.87 16.92 29.27
C ASN A 281 7.06 16.02 30.51
N GLY A 282 8.22 16.10 31.23
CA GLY A 282 8.52 15.29 32.42
C GLY A 282 8.76 13.80 32.12
N LEU A 283 9.07 13.46 30.86
CA LEU A 283 9.20 12.08 30.37
C LEU A 283 10.64 11.56 30.37
N ILE A 284 11.62 12.35 30.78
CA ILE A 284 13.03 11.97 30.88
C ILE A 284 13.44 11.88 32.35
N TYR A 285 14.16 10.82 32.72
CA TYR A 285 14.70 10.62 34.06
C TYR A 285 16.02 9.85 34.06
N LYS A 286 16.77 9.89 35.16
CA LYS A 286 17.92 9.00 35.36
C LYS A 286 17.50 7.77 36.14
N GLY A 287 17.91 6.61 35.68
CA GLY A 287 17.55 5.34 36.31
C GLY A 287 18.38 4.16 35.81
N ILE A 288 18.18 3.03 36.44
CA ILE A 288 18.82 1.76 36.12
C ILE A 288 17.73 0.81 35.61
N LEU A 289 17.91 0.27 34.41
CA LEU A 289 16.98 -0.74 33.85
C LEU A 289 17.29 -2.12 34.45
N GLU A 290 16.28 -2.95 34.55
CA GLU A 290 16.45 -4.36 34.86
C GLU A 290 17.19 -5.10 33.71
N PRO A 291 17.88 -6.20 34.00
CA PRO A 291 18.56 -6.99 32.97
C PRO A 291 17.57 -7.46 31.88
N PRO A 292 17.97 -7.42 30.60
CA PRO A 292 17.11 -7.91 29.53
C PRO A 292 16.71 -9.37 29.75
N LYS A 293 15.42 -9.68 29.56
CA LYS A 293 14.88 -11.04 29.66
C LYS A 293 15.71 -12.00 28.81
N GLY A 294 16.25 -13.07 29.44
CA GLY A 294 17.01 -14.12 28.75
C GLY A 294 18.54 -13.91 28.70
N LYS A 295 19.10 -12.82 29.22
CA LYS A 295 20.54 -12.72 29.50
C LYS A 295 20.85 -13.22 30.91
N LYS A 296 22.02 -13.89 31.08
CA LYS A 296 22.51 -14.29 32.39
C LYS A 296 22.77 -13.04 33.23
N THR A 297 22.29 -13.04 34.46
CA THR A 297 22.50 -11.94 35.46
C THR A 297 23.96 -11.73 35.80
N GLU A 298 24.82 -12.72 35.58
CA GLU A 298 26.27 -12.68 35.89
C GLU A 298 27.05 -11.72 34.98
N ASP A 299 26.56 -11.43 33.76
CA ASP A 299 27.19 -10.51 32.81
C ASP A 299 26.55 -9.12 32.80
N TRP A 300 25.59 -8.86 33.72
CA TRP A 300 24.89 -7.58 33.78
C TRP A 300 25.39 -6.71 34.93
N GLU A 301 25.83 -5.51 34.60
CA GLU A 301 26.21 -4.48 35.58
C GLU A 301 25.14 -3.38 35.62
N PRO A 302 24.65 -3.01 36.83
CA PRO A 302 23.73 -1.89 36.98
C PRO A 302 24.43 -0.58 36.59
N ARG A 303 23.95 0.09 35.55
CA ARG A 303 24.50 1.40 35.12
C ARG A 303 23.37 2.41 35.05
N GLU A 304 23.59 3.57 35.66
CA GLU A 304 22.67 4.69 35.55
C GLU A 304 22.69 5.23 34.12
N GLN A 305 21.51 5.38 33.53
CA GLN A 305 21.31 5.87 32.15
C GLN A 305 20.24 6.95 32.16
N THR A 306 20.23 7.79 31.13
CA THR A 306 19.11 8.69 30.87
C THR A 306 18.03 7.95 30.11
N LEU A 307 16.85 7.83 30.71
CA LEU A 307 15.75 7.01 30.25
C LEU A 307 14.55 7.87 29.83
N PHE A 308 13.85 7.39 28.80
CA PHE A 308 12.55 7.87 28.36
C PHE A 308 11.45 6.99 28.93
N LYS A 309 10.44 7.58 29.60
CA LYS A 309 9.26 6.91 30.17
C LYS A 309 8.31 6.41 29.10
N SER A 310 8.79 5.56 28.17
CA SER A 310 8.01 5.07 27.05
C SER A 310 6.84 4.18 27.48
N THR A 311 6.92 3.57 28.67
CA THR A 311 5.82 2.76 29.24
C THR A 311 4.56 3.57 29.48
N GLN A 312 4.65 4.87 29.75
CA GLN A 312 3.49 5.76 29.89
C GLN A 312 2.75 5.98 28.55
N HIS A 313 3.36 5.60 27.43
CA HIS A 313 2.84 5.76 26.09
C HIS A 313 2.65 4.41 25.35
N GLY A 314 2.63 3.28 26.08
CA GLY A 314 2.28 1.97 25.54
C GLY A 314 3.44 1.07 25.14
N ASP A 315 4.70 1.42 25.49
CA ASP A 315 5.83 0.49 25.35
C ASP A 315 5.88 -0.50 26.54
N ASP A 316 6.64 -1.56 26.40
CA ASP A 316 6.77 -2.63 27.41
C ASP A 316 7.79 -2.28 28.51
N VAL A 317 8.77 -1.43 28.21
CA VAL A 317 9.85 -1.03 29.12
C VAL A 317 10.37 0.35 28.73
N ASP A 318 10.77 1.16 29.73
CA ASP A 318 11.40 2.46 29.48
C ASP A 318 12.71 2.30 28.71
N ARG A 319 13.05 3.29 27.86
CA ARG A 319 14.13 3.14 26.88
C ARG A 319 15.30 4.07 27.19
N PRO A 320 16.54 3.57 27.11
CA PRO A 320 17.71 4.42 27.24
C PRO A 320 17.87 5.27 25.97
N ILE A 321 18.10 6.57 26.16
CA ILE A 321 18.37 7.55 25.10
C ILE A 321 19.80 8.05 25.12
N LEU A 322 20.43 8.10 26.32
CA LEU A 322 21.85 8.36 26.51
C LEU A 322 22.49 7.18 27.24
N LYS A 323 23.66 6.79 26.77
CA LYS A 323 24.53 5.82 27.44
C LYS A 323 25.22 6.47 28.66
N SER A 324 25.84 5.66 29.50
CA SER A 324 26.61 6.12 30.66
C SER A 324 27.80 7.02 30.32
N ASP A 325 28.35 6.88 29.08
CA ASP A 325 29.44 7.70 28.57
C ASP A 325 28.98 9.05 27.98
N GLY A 326 27.67 9.34 28.00
CA GLY A 326 27.08 10.56 27.45
C GLY A 326 26.82 10.52 25.94
N THR A 327 27.09 9.40 25.27
CA THR A 327 26.77 9.24 23.84
C THR A 327 25.31 8.83 23.62
N TRP A 328 24.76 9.21 22.49
CA TRP A 328 23.41 8.83 22.09
C TRP A 328 23.27 7.30 21.87
N THR A 329 22.13 6.75 22.26
CA THR A 329 21.74 5.42 21.79
C THR A 329 21.20 5.52 20.36
N TYR A 330 21.07 4.40 19.64
CA TYR A 330 20.44 4.37 18.31
C TYR A 330 18.98 4.86 18.29
N PHE A 331 18.34 4.93 19.43
CA PHE A 331 16.95 5.37 19.55
C PHE A 331 16.79 6.90 19.53
N ALA A 332 17.83 7.66 19.94
CA ALA A 332 17.75 9.12 19.99
C ALA A 332 17.61 9.77 18.60
N PRO A 333 18.40 9.39 17.57
CA PRO A 333 18.18 9.87 16.20
C PRO A 333 16.79 9.54 15.67
N ASP A 334 16.26 8.33 15.92
CA ASP A 334 14.92 7.95 15.48
C ASP A 334 13.82 8.80 16.13
N ILE A 335 13.96 9.12 17.42
CA ILE A 335 13.07 10.05 18.12
C ILE A 335 13.12 11.44 17.46
N ALA A 336 14.32 11.93 17.15
CA ALA A 336 14.51 13.24 16.53
C ALA A 336 13.93 13.29 15.11
N TYR A 337 14.13 12.26 14.34
CA TYR A 337 13.57 12.14 12.99
C TYR A 337 12.03 12.16 12.99
N HIS A 338 11.41 11.42 13.89
CA HIS A 338 9.94 11.47 14.02
C HIS A 338 9.45 12.81 14.56
N PHE A 339 10.25 13.47 15.41
CA PHE A 339 9.96 14.85 15.85
C PHE A 339 10.01 15.82 14.66
N ASP A 340 10.96 15.68 13.75
CA ASP A 340 11.02 16.44 12.50
C ASP A 340 9.74 16.23 11.66
N LYS A 341 9.32 14.98 11.45
CA LYS A 341 8.06 14.68 10.74
C LYS A 341 6.85 15.38 11.39
N ILE A 342 6.76 15.36 12.73
CA ILE A 342 5.71 16.05 13.48
C ILE A 342 5.78 17.57 13.25
N THR A 343 6.97 18.17 13.26
CA THR A 343 7.15 19.62 13.06
C THR A 343 6.86 20.08 11.64
N ARG A 344 7.04 19.20 10.66
CA ARG A 344 6.62 19.42 9.26
C ARG A 344 5.09 19.39 9.07
N GLY A 345 4.33 19.02 10.12
CA GLY A 345 2.87 19.13 10.15
C GLY A 345 2.14 17.97 9.53
N PHE A 346 2.68 16.76 9.58
CA PHE A 346 1.94 15.56 9.20
C PHE A 346 0.92 15.16 10.28
N ASP A 347 -0.28 14.77 9.84
CA ASP A 347 -1.36 14.28 10.72
C ASP A 347 -1.22 12.80 11.03
N LEU A 348 -0.58 12.05 10.12
CA LEU A 348 -0.40 10.61 10.20
C LEU A 348 0.97 10.22 9.65
N LEU A 349 1.67 9.36 10.37
CA LEU A 349 2.94 8.76 9.95
C LEU A 349 2.73 7.27 9.71
N ILE A 350 3.25 6.76 8.60
CA ILE A 350 3.21 5.33 8.27
C ILE A 350 4.62 4.90 7.87
N ASP A 351 5.23 4.03 8.69
CA ASP A 351 6.55 3.48 8.40
C ASP A 351 6.43 2.02 7.97
N ILE A 352 7.20 1.64 6.95
CA ILE A 352 7.20 0.29 6.40
C ILE A 352 8.55 -0.35 6.65
N PHE A 353 8.57 -1.32 7.57
CA PHE A 353 9.78 -2.00 8.03
C PHE A 353 9.81 -3.46 7.58
N GLY A 354 11.01 -4.05 7.53
CA GLY A 354 11.18 -5.49 7.47
C GLY A 354 10.64 -6.17 8.73
N ALA A 355 10.22 -7.42 8.62
CA ALA A 355 9.62 -8.17 9.74
C ALA A 355 10.58 -8.37 10.93
N ASP A 356 11.88 -8.30 10.71
CA ASP A 356 12.94 -8.35 11.72
C ASP A 356 12.91 -7.15 12.68
N HIS A 357 12.29 -6.04 12.29
CA HIS A 357 12.12 -4.83 13.11
C HIS A 357 10.86 -4.85 14.01
N GLY A 358 10.16 -5.99 14.14
CA GLY A 358 8.92 -6.09 14.94
C GLY A 358 9.06 -5.61 16.39
N GLY A 359 10.22 -5.81 17.03
CA GLY A 359 10.51 -5.33 18.37
C GLY A 359 10.65 -3.80 18.49
N TYR A 360 10.70 -3.09 17.36
CA TYR A 360 10.86 -1.62 17.34
C TYR A 360 9.51 -0.89 17.36
N VAL A 361 8.43 -1.55 16.97
CA VAL A 361 7.10 -0.96 16.76
C VAL A 361 6.57 -0.21 17.98
N LYS A 362 6.56 -0.85 19.16
CA LYS A 362 5.98 -0.26 20.37
C LYS A 362 6.74 0.97 20.83
N ARG A 363 8.07 0.92 20.81
CA ARG A 363 8.91 2.05 21.26
C ARG A 363 8.76 3.28 20.36
N MET A 364 8.64 3.09 19.04
CA MET A 364 8.45 4.19 18.11
C MET A 364 7.05 4.81 18.25
N LYS A 365 6.01 3.99 18.35
CA LYS A 365 4.65 4.48 18.64
C LYS A 365 4.58 5.27 19.93
N ALA A 366 5.26 4.80 20.99
CA ALA A 366 5.36 5.51 22.25
C ALA A 366 6.08 6.87 22.11
N ALA A 367 7.18 6.92 21.36
CA ALA A 367 7.92 8.15 21.11
C ALA A 367 7.07 9.19 20.38
N VAL A 368 6.42 8.82 19.29
CA VAL A 368 5.55 9.72 18.49
C VAL A 368 4.37 10.21 19.33
N SER A 369 3.72 9.32 20.09
CA SER A 369 2.65 9.70 21.02
C SER A 369 3.09 10.73 22.04
N ALA A 370 4.27 10.51 22.66
CA ALA A 370 4.85 11.41 23.66
C ALA A 370 5.22 12.79 23.07
N LEU A 371 5.85 12.82 21.90
CA LEU A 371 6.30 14.04 21.22
C LEU A 371 5.13 14.89 20.74
N SER A 372 4.10 14.25 20.22
CA SER A 372 2.92 14.92 19.67
C SER A 372 1.81 15.18 20.69
N ASN A 373 1.97 14.73 21.96
CA ASN A 373 0.89 14.69 22.98
C ASN A 373 -0.35 13.94 22.44
N GLY A 374 -0.16 12.83 21.74
CA GLY A 374 -1.19 11.98 21.19
C GLY A 374 -1.92 12.55 19.95
N LYS A 375 -1.48 13.67 19.39
CA LYS A 375 -2.14 14.32 18.24
C LYS A 375 -1.81 13.69 16.89
N VAL A 376 -0.59 13.15 16.75
CA VAL A 376 -0.12 12.48 15.54
C VAL A 376 -0.10 10.97 15.78
N ALA A 377 -0.71 10.22 14.88
CA ALA A 377 -0.67 8.77 14.94
C ALA A 377 0.54 8.25 14.13
N LEU A 378 1.21 7.21 14.65
CA LEU A 378 2.18 6.42 13.91
C LEU A 378 1.61 5.02 13.69
N ASP A 379 1.50 4.57 12.44
CA ASP A 379 1.31 3.16 12.13
C ASP A 379 2.56 2.56 11.50
N ILE A 380 2.90 1.33 11.88
CA ILE A 380 4.07 0.62 11.35
C ILE A 380 3.60 -0.68 10.71
N LYS A 381 3.90 -0.82 9.42
CA LYS A 381 3.59 -2.02 8.64
C LYS A 381 4.85 -2.88 8.49
N LEU A 382 4.75 -4.13 8.92
CA LEU A 382 5.85 -5.08 8.77
C LEU A 382 5.69 -5.87 7.48
N CYS A 383 6.72 -5.87 6.64
CA CYS A 383 6.78 -6.68 5.42
C CYS A 383 7.59 -7.96 5.66
N GLN A 384 6.94 -9.10 5.47
CA GLN A 384 7.59 -10.41 5.55
C GLN A 384 8.49 -10.69 4.36
N LEU A 385 9.42 -11.61 4.57
CA LEU A 385 10.43 -12.00 3.58
C LEU A 385 9.79 -12.56 2.30
N VAL A 386 10.48 -12.33 1.19
CA VAL A 386 10.23 -12.97 -0.10
C VAL A 386 11.14 -14.18 -0.21
N LYS A 387 10.57 -15.35 -0.46
CA LYS A 387 11.30 -16.56 -0.77
C LYS A 387 11.33 -16.75 -2.28
N LEU A 388 12.52 -16.88 -2.83
CA LEU A 388 12.70 -17.08 -4.26
C LEU A 388 12.74 -18.56 -4.61
N TYR A 389 12.07 -18.90 -5.70
CA TYR A 389 12.05 -20.23 -6.29
C TYR A 389 12.36 -20.16 -7.79
N GLN A 390 12.98 -21.23 -8.28
CA GLN A 390 13.18 -21.45 -9.70
C GLN A 390 12.79 -22.89 -10.03
N ASN A 391 11.82 -23.09 -10.91
CA ASN A 391 11.25 -24.38 -11.24
C ASN A 391 10.70 -25.16 -10.02
N GLY A 392 10.13 -24.47 -9.04
CA GLY A 392 9.62 -25.06 -7.80
C GLY A 392 10.68 -25.37 -6.74
N GLU A 393 11.96 -25.25 -7.05
CA GLU A 393 13.06 -25.45 -6.10
C GLU A 393 13.49 -24.11 -5.48
N PRO A 394 13.83 -24.10 -4.16
CA PRO A 394 14.29 -22.88 -3.50
C PRO A 394 15.57 -22.32 -4.14
N PHE A 395 15.53 -21.07 -4.57
CA PHE A 395 16.69 -20.36 -5.05
C PHE A 395 17.58 -19.97 -3.85
N LYS A 396 18.77 -20.54 -3.75
CA LYS A 396 19.67 -20.33 -2.62
C LYS A 396 20.37 -18.98 -2.72
N MET A 397 19.95 -18.04 -1.89
CA MET A 397 20.67 -16.79 -1.64
C MET A 397 21.65 -16.97 -0.48
N SER A 398 22.91 -16.55 -0.65
CA SER A 398 23.91 -16.61 0.41
C SER A 398 24.57 -15.25 0.62
N LYS A 399 24.36 -14.65 1.81
CA LYS A 399 25.05 -13.41 2.22
C LYS A 399 26.57 -13.51 2.15
N ARG A 400 27.13 -14.68 2.56
CA ARG A 400 28.57 -14.91 2.61
C ARG A 400 29.21 -15.16 1.23
N ALA A 401 28.44 -15.61 0.25
CA ALA A 401 28.91 -15.87 -1.11
C ALA A 401 28.68 -14.71 -2.08
N GLY A 402 28.11 -13.58 -1.62
CA GLY A 402 27.75 -12.45 -2.48
C GLY A 402 26.56 -12.73 -3.42
N ASN A 403 25.89 -13.86 -3.27
CA ASN A 403 24.77 -14.27 -4.14
C ASN A 403 23.43 -13.73 -3.61
N PHE A 404 23.23 -12.43 -3.71
CA PHE A 404 21.90 -11.82 -3.60
C PHE A 404 21.33 -11.64 -4.99
N VAL A 405 20.04 -11.92 -5.14
CA VAL A 405 19.31 -11.45 -6.31
C VAL A 405 19.06 -9.95 -6.11
N MET A 406 19.70 -9.14 -6.93
CA MET A 406 19.50 -7.71 -6.92
C MET A 406 18.08 -7.37 -7.42
N LEU A 407 17.53 -6.24 -6.98
CA LEU A 407 16.25 -5.76 -7.49
C LEU A 407 16.30 -5.62 -9.02
N ARG A 408 17.41 -5.09 -9.55
CA ARG A 408 17.64 -4.91 -10.98
C ARG A 408 17.54 -6.22 -11.75
N ASP A 409 18.23 -7.28 -11.28
CA ASP A 409 18.21 -8.60 -11.93
C ASP A 409 16.81 -9.18 -11.97
N LEU A 410 16.04 -9.02 -10.87
CA LEU A 410 14.64 -9.44 -10.81
C LEU A 410 13.78 -8.71 -11.86
N VAL A 411 13.90 -7.38 -11.93
CA VAL A 411 13.10 -6.56 -12.86
C VAL A 411 13.51 -6.80 -14.32
N GLU A 412 14.79 -7.00 -14.59
CA GLU A 412 15.28 -7.33 -15.95
C GLU A 412 14.77 -8.72 -16.41
N GLN A 413 14.61 -9.66 -15.50
CA GLN A 413 14.16 -11.01 -15.84
C GLN A 413 12.65 -11.11 -16.05
N VAL A 414 11.82 -10.46 -15.21
CA VAL A 414 10.36 -10.64 -15.24
C VAL A 414 9.59 -9.37 -15.59
N GLY A 415 10.24 -8.24 -15.67
CA GLY A 415 9.63 -6.92 -15.89
C GLY A 415 9.08 -6.24 -14.64
N PRO A 416 8.94 -4.90 -14.66
CA PRO A 416 8.48 -4.12 -13.51
C PRO A 416 7.02 -4.43 -13.15
N ASP A 417 6.13 -4.55 -14.14
CA ASP A 417 4.70 -4.76 -13.90
C ASP A 417 4.42 -6.11 -13.21
N VAL A 418 5.10 -7.18 -13.66
CA VAL A 418 5.01 -8.51 -13.04
C VAL A 418 5.56 -8.45 -11.63
N THR A 419 6.74 -7.84 -11.44
CA THR A 419 7.36 -7.68 -10.12
C THR A 419 6.39 -6.98 -9.16
N ARG A 420 5.86 -5.81 -9.55
CA ARG A 420 4.95 -5.01 -8.71
C ARG A 420 3.69 -5.79 -8.34
N PHE A 421 3.03 -6.37 -9.32
CA PHE A 421 1.78 -7.07 -9.07
C PHE A 421 1.97 -8.28 -8.14
N VAL A 422 2.98 -9.12 -8.42
CA VAL A 422 3.23 -10.34 -7.64
C VAL A 422 3.58 -10.01 -6.18
N MET A 423 4.38 -8.94 -5.92
CA MET A 423 4.71 -8.52 -4.56
C MET A 423 3.47 -8.13 -3.73
N LEU A 424 2.34 -7.81 -4.40
CA LEU A 424 1.06 -7.43 -3.78
C LEU A 424 0.00 -8.56 -3.79
N THR A 425 0.33 -9.77 -4.23
CA THR A 425 -0.61 -10.92 -4.22
C THR A 425 -0.76 -11.58 -2.85
N ARG A 426 -0.07 -11.07 -1.84
CA ARG A 426 -0.15 -11.55 -0.45
C ARG A 426 -0.16 -10.35 0.48
N LYS A 427 -0.84 -10.49 1.62
CA LYS A 427 -0.79 -9.52 2.70
C LYS A 427 0.66 -9.32 3.15
N ASN A 428 1.05 -8.08 3.46
CA ASN A 428 2.43 -7.71 3.81
C ASN A 428 3.04 -8.53 4.96
N ASP A 429 2.23 -8.92 5.95
CA ASP A 429 2.63 -9.69 7.13
C ASP A 429 2.69 -11.23 6.90
N ALA A 430 2.33 -11.71 5.70
CA ALA A 430 2.46 -13.10 5.29
C ALA A 430 3.68 -13.29 4.37
N ALA A 431 4.40 -14.41 4.48
CA ALA A 431 5.51 -14.73 3.58
C ALA A 431 5.03 -14.85 2.13
N LEU A 432 5.87 -14.43 1.20
CA LEU A 432 5.60 -14.48 -0.24
C LEU A 432 6.61 -15.43 -0.92
N ASP A 433 6.08 -16.42 -1.63
CA ASP A 433 6.86 -17.28 -2.51
C ASP A 433 6.84 -16.71 -3.93
N PHE A 434 8.02 -16.38 -4.46
CA PHE A 434 8.21 -15.83 -5.80
C PHE A 434 8.94 -16.85 -6.67
N ASP A 435 8.23 -17.49 -7.58
CA ASP A 435 8.80 -18.47 -8.53
C ASP A 435 8.94 -17.81 -9.90
N PHE A 436 10.18 -17.65 -10.37
CA PHE A 436 10.51 -16.97 -11.62
C PHE A 436 9.80 -17.57 -12.85
N GLN A 437 9.60 -18.87 -12.87
CA GLN A 437 8.93 -19.52 -14.00
C GLN A 437 7.42 -19.28 -13.94
N LYS A 438 6.81 -19.47 -12.77
CA LYS A 438 5.35 -19.33 -12.62
C LYS A 438 4.85 -17.92 -12.91
N VAL A 439 5.61 -16.89 -12.54
CA VAL A 439 5.21 -15.49 -12.76
C VAL A 439 5.29 -15.08 -14.23
N LEU A 440 5.97 -15.85 -15.08
CA LEU A 440 6.05 -15.64 -16.54
C LEU A 440 5.07 -16.52 -17.34
N GLU A 441 4.38 -17.48 -16.69
CA GLU A 441 3.43 -18.33 -17.36
C GLU A 441 2.24 -17.55 -17.91
N GLN A 442 1.87 -17.84 -19.15
CA GLN A 442 0.68 -17.28 -19.80
C GLN A 442 -0.56 -18.15 -19.51
N SER A 443 -0.89 -18.29 -18.24
CA SER A 443 -1.96 -19.16 -17.76
C SER A 443 -2.90 -18.44 -16.78
N ARG A 444 -4.03 -19.07 -16.48
CA ARG A 444 -4.99 -18.57 -15.49
C ARG A 444 -4.40 -18.53 -14.08
N GLU A 445 -3.45 -19.40 -13.79
CA GLU A 445 -2.77 -19.51 -12.50
C GLU A 445 -1.85 -18.32 -12.24
N ASN A 446 -1.46 -17.59 -13.30
CA ASN A 446 -0.69 -16.36 -13.18
C ASN A 446 -1.65 -15.14 -13.08
N PRO A 447 -1.84 -14.56 -11.89
CA PRO A 447 -2.81 -13.49 -11.70
C PRO A 447 -2.47 -12.21 -12.48
N VAL A 448 -1.19 -11.93 -12.70
CA VAL A 448 -0.75 -10.77 -13.49
C VAL A 448 -1.19 -10.93 -14.93
N PHE A 449 -0.83 -12.06 -15.54
CA PHE A 449 -1.21 -12.37 -16.92
C PHE A 449 -2.74 -12.31 -17.07
N TYR A 450 -3.47 -12.88 -16.12
CA TYR A 450 -4.92 -12.99 -16.19
C TYR A 450 -5.63 -11.63 -16.19
N VAL A 451 -5.16 -10.69 -15.37
CA VAL A 451 -5.67 -9.32 -15.30
C VAL A 451 -5.28 -8.53 -16.56
N GLN A 452 -4.02 -8.62 -16.97
CA GLN A 452 -3.53 -7.94 -18.18
C GLN A 452 -4.26 -8.44 -19.45
N TYR A 453 -4.46 -9.74 -19.55
CA TYR A 453 -5.20 -10.34 -20.66
C TYR A 453 -6.67 -9.89 -20.71
N ALA A 454 -7.32 -9.72 -19.56
CA ALA A 454 -8.67 -9.15 -19.48
C ALA A 454 -8.71 -7.74 -20.10
N HIS A 455 -7.78 -6.88 -19.73
CA HIS A 455 -7.69 -5.53 -20.29
C HIS A 455 -7.39 -5.53 -21.79
N ALA A 456 -6.39 -6.28 -22.22
CA ALA A 456 -6.02 -6.37 -23.65
C ALA A 456 -7.16 -6.90 -24.54
N ARG A 457 -7.95 -7.87 -24.03
CA ARG A 457 -9.16 -8.37 -24.72
C ARG A 457 -10.20 -7.27 -24.90
N ILE A 458 -10.49 -6.49 -23.86
CA ILE A 458 -11.44 -5.36 -23.95
C ILE A 458 -10.93 -4.36 -24.98
N LYS A 459 -9.66 -3.98 -24.92
CA LYS A 459 -9.05 -3.05 -25.89
C LYS A 459 -9.13 -3.56 -27.34
N SER A 460 -8.98 -4.87 -27.54
CA SER A 460 -9.17 -5.48 -28.87
C SER A 460 -10.61 -5.34 -29.38
N VAL A 461 -11.60 -5.48 -28.50
CA VAL A 461 -13.02 -5.30 -28.86
C VAL A 461 -13.33 -3.84 -29.16
N ILE A 462 -12.82 -2.91 -28.35
CA ILE A 462 -12.99 -1.47 -28.55
C ILE A 462 -12.42 -1.06 -29.93
N ARG A 463 -11.19 -1.46 -30.27
CA ARG A 463 -10.62 -1.19 -31.60
C ARG A 463 -11.47 -1.73 -32.75
N LYS A 464 -12.09 -2.91 -32.59
CA LYS A 464 -13.00 -3.44 -33.60
C LYS A 464 -14.33 -2.69 -33.65
N ALA A 465 -14.79 -2.13 -32.54
CA ALA A 465 -15.99 -1.31 -32.51
C ALA A 465 -15.78 0.04 -33.21
N GLU A 466 -14.56 0.60 -33.14
CA GLU A 466 -14.15 1.84 -33.83
C GLU A 466 -14.30 1.69 -35.39
N GLU A 467 -14.26 0.45 -35.90
CA GLU A 467 -14.43 0.16 -37.33
C GLU A 467 -15.92 0.14 -37.77
N LEU A 468 -16.87 0.26 -36.83
CA LEU A 468 -18.30 0.10 -37.06
C LEU A 468 -19.08 1.41 -37.26
N ASP A 469 -18.44 2.53 -37.49
CA ASP A 469 -19.07 3.86 -37.65
C ASP A 469 -20.12 4.21 -36.56
N ILE A 470 -19.76 3.91 -35.30
CA ILE A 470 -20.54 4.26 -34.10
C ILE A 470 -19.71 5.09 -33.15
N ASP A 471 -20.34 6.05 -32.50
CA ASP A 471 -19.67 6.80 -31.44
C ASP A 471 -19.55 5.95 -30.17
N ILE A 472 -18.31 5.63 -29.80
CA ILE A 472 -17.94 4.89 -28.59
C ILE A 472 -17.13 5.74 -27.61
N SER A 473 -17.24 7.07 -27.72
CA SER A 473 -16.72 7.95 -26.68
C SER A 473 -17.38 7.67 -25.34
N ASP A 474 -16.65 7.88 -24.25
CA ASP A 474 -17.19 7.64 -22.89
C ASP A 474 -18.51 8.41 -22.65
N ARG A 475 -18.67 9.59 -23.24
CA ARG A 475 -19.90 10.36 -23.22
C ARG A 475 -21.05 9.68 -23.98
N ALA A 476 -20.84 9.30 -25.22
CA ALA A 476 -21.86 8.64 -26.03
C ALA A 476 -22.27 7.29 -25.40
N LEU A 477 -21.30 6.54 -24.88
CA LEU A 477 -21.57 5.28 -24.18
C LEU A 477 -22.34 5.49 -22.87
N SER A 478 -22.15 6.60 -22.17
CA SER A 478 -22.88 6.91 -20.93
C SER A 478 -24.34 7.29 -21.15
N GLU A 479 -24.65 7.79 -22.34
CA GLU A 479 -26.00 8.21 -22.77
C GLU A 479 -26.73 7.10 -23.55
N THR A 480 -26.06 5.97 -23.86
CA THR A 480 -26.66 4.89 -24.64
C THR A 480 -27.73 4.12 -23.84
N ASN A 481 -28.65 3.48 -24.55
CA ASN A 481 -29.68 2.65 -23.91
C ASN A 481 -29.06 1.34 -23.37
N LEU A 482 -29.01 1.23 -22.04
CA LEU A 482 -28.44 0.09 -21.31
C LEU A 482 -29.47 -0.98 -20.92
N THR A 483 -30.79 -0.77 -21.20
CA THR A 483 -31.88 -1.70 -20.81
C THR A 483 -31.75 -3.09 -21.41
N GLY A 484 -30.91 -3.28 -22.44
CA GLY A 484 -30.59 -4.58 -23.02
C GLY A 484 -29.56 -5.39 -22.24
N LEU A 485 -28.96 -4.86 -21.17
CA LEU A 485 -28.01 -5.54 -20.29
C LEU A 485 -28.75 -6.25 -19.14
N THR A 486 -29.47 -7.33 -19.43
CA THR A 486 -30.35 -8.04 -18.48
C THR A 486 -29.85 -9.43 -18.11
N HIS A 487 -28.88 -9.98 -18.86
CA HIS A 487 -28.38 -11.31 -18.58
C HIS A 487 -27.60 -11.34 -17.25
N SER A 488 -27.79 -12.39 -16.47
CA SER A 488 -27.19 -12.54 -15.11
C SER A 488 -25.68 -12.31 -15.07
N SER A 489 -24.93 -12.71 -16.10
CA SER A 489 -23.47 -12.50 -16.14
C SER A 489 -23.09 -11.04 -16.44
N GLU A 490 -23.94 -10.26 -17.12
CA GLU A 490 -23.73 -8.82 -17.34
C GLU A 490 -24.02 -8.05 -16.05
N LEU A 491 -25.16 -8.34 -15.44
CA LEU A 491 -25.51 -7.76 -14.13
C LEU A 491 -24.45 -8.10 -13.06
N SER A 492 -23.92 -9.33 -13.08
CA SER A 492 -22.82 -9.70 -12.16
C SER A 492 -21.56 -8.84 -12.36
N LEU A 493 -21.19 -8.52 -13.61
CA LEU A 493 -20.08 -7.62 -13.89
C LEU A 493 -20.36 -6.20 -13.37
N ILE A 494 -21.57 -5.68 -13.60
CA ILE A 494 -21.96 -4.34 -13.12
C ILE A 494 -21.93 -4.30 -11.57
N LYS A 495 -22.49 -5.32 -10.91
CA LYS A 495 -22.45 -5.46 -9.45
C LYS A 495 -21.01 -5.54 -8.93
N LYS A 496 -20.12 -6.25 -9.63
CA LYS A 496 -18.70 -6.32 -9.25
C LYS A 496 -18.02 -4.95 -9.41
N ILE A 497 -18.31 -4.20 -10.47
CA ILE A 497 -17.84 -2.82 -10.65
C ILE A 497 -18.33 -1.92 -9.49
N ALA A 498 -19.57 -2.09 -9.03
CA ALA A 498 -20.16 -1.31 -7.94
C ALA A 498 -19.43 -1.47 -6.60
N GLU A 499 -18.76 -2.61 -6.37
CA GLU A 499 -17.96 -2.84 -5.18
C GLU A 499 -16.67 -1.98 -5.13
N TRP A 500 -16.19 -1.49 -6.28
CA TRP A 500 -14.90 -0.83 -6.42
C TRP A 500 -14.69 0.35 -5.48
N PRO A 501 -15.59 1.37 -5.40
CA PRO A 501 -15.38 2.50 -4.51
C PRO A 501 -15.29 2.10 -3.04
N ARG A 502 -16.17 1.18 -2.61
CA ARG A 502 -16.15 0.64 -1.23
C ARG A 502 -14.86 -0.12 -0.93
N LEU A 503 -14.39 -0.92 -1.89
CA LEU A 503 -13.15 -1.68 -1.73
C LEU A 503 -11.94 -0.76 -1.56
N VAL A 504 -11.85 0.31 -2.37
CA VAL A 504 -10.78 1.32 -2.27
C VAL A 504 -10.77 1.95 -0.89
N GLU A 505 -11.93 2.42 -0.40
CA GLU A 505 -12.04 3.00 0.94
C GLU A 505 -11.63 2.02 2.04
N LEU A 506 -12.08 0.77 1.96
CA LEU A 506 -11.72 -0.28 2.93
C LEU A 506 -10.22 -0.57 2.90
N ALA A 507 -9.65 -0.73 1.71
CA ALA A 507 -8.22 -0.98 1.54
C ALA A 507 -7.38 0.17 2.09
N ALA A 508 -7.80 1.43 1.88
CA ALA A 508 -7.14 2.62 2.41
C ALA A 508 -7.22 2.69 3.93
N ARG A 509 -8.40 2.47 4.53
CA ARG A 509 -8.59 2.47 6.00
C ARG A 509 -7.77 1.40 6.72
N LEU A 510 -7.57 0.25 6.09
CA LEU A 510 -6.82 -0.88 6.65
C LEU A 510 -5.33 -0.86 6.26
N TYR A 511 -4.94 0.03 5.35
CA TYR A 511 -3.60 0.06 4.75
C TYR A 511 -3.23 -1.28 4.08
N GLU A 512 -4.17 -1.82 3.28
CA GLU A 512 -4.08 -3.15 2.67
C GLU A 512 -4.19 -3.09 1.13
N PRO A 513 -3.18 -2.58 0.40
CA PRO A 513 -3.21 -2.47 -1.07
C PRO A 513 -3.35 -3.81 -1.79
N HIS A 514 -2.98 -4.93 -1.17
CA HIS A 514 -3.18 -6.28 -1.74
C HIS A 514 -4.65 -6.60 -2.05
N ARG A 515 -5.61 -5.96 -1.38
CA ARG A 515 -7.05 -6.13 -1.69
C ARG A 515 -7.39 -5.68 -3.10
N ILE A 516 -6.68 -4.67 -3.62
CA ILE A 516 -6.84 -4.21 -4.99
C ILE A 516 -6.44 -5.33 -5.97
N ALA A 517 -5.29 -5.97 -5.76
CA ALA A 517 -4.84 -7.08 -6.62
C ALA A 517 -5.83 -8.24 -6.65
N PHE A 518 -6.38 -8.63 -5.51
CA PHE A 518 -7.40 -9.69 -5.42
C PHE A 518 -8.69 -9.30 -6.16
N TYR A 519 -9.14 -8.07 -5.95
CA TYR A 519 -10.34 -7.59 -6.63
C TYR A 519 -10.18 -7.55 -8.15
N LEU A 520 -9.02 -7.10 -8.65
CA LEU A 520 -8.75 -7.09 -10.09
C LEU A 520 -8.76 -8.50 -10.70
N PHE A 521 -8.21 -9.47 -9.98
CA PHE A 521 -8.27 -10.88 -10.38
C PHE A 521 -9.70 -11.40 -10.43
N ASP A 522 -10.53 -11.09 -9.44
CA ASP A 522 -11.94 -11.51 -9.38
C ASP A 522 -12.75 -10.87 -10.51
N LEU A 523 -12.60 -9.54 -10.73
CA LEU A 523 -13.27 -8.83 -11.82
C LEU A 523 -12.88 -9.41 -13.19
N SER A 524 -11.58 -9.67 -13.39
CA SER A 524 -11.07 -10.30 -14.60
C SER A 524 -11.63 -11.71 -14.80
N SER A 525 -11.75 -12.49 -13.71
CA SER A 525 -12.34 -13.84 -13.76
C SER A 525 -13.80 -13.79 -14.20
N GLN A 526 -14.59 -12.84 -13.70
CA GLN A 526 -15.98 -12.67 -14.11
C GLN A 526 -16.09 -12.23 -15.57
N LEU A 527 -15.21 -11.33 -16.03
CA LEU A 527 -15.16 -10.93 -17.45
C LEU A 527 -14.84 -12.11 -18.36
N HIS A 528 -13.83 -12.91 -18.02
CA HIS A 528 -13.48 -14.09 -18.84
C HIS A 528 -14.59 -15.13 -18.84
N ALA A 529 -15.29 -15.33 -17.72
CA ALA A 529 -16.45 -16.21 -17.66
C ALA A 529 -17.60 -15.71 -18.54
N HIS A 530 -17.90 -14.40 -18.50
CA HIS A 530 -18.89 -13.79 -19.38
C HIS A 530 -18.49 -13.91 -20.86
N TRP A 531 -17.23 -13.64 -21.17
CA TRP A 531 -16.69 -13.78 -22.54
C TRP A 531 -16.88 -15.18 -23.11
N ASN A 532 -16.57 -16.20 -22.31
CA ASN A 532 -16.70 -17.59 -22.73
C ASN A 532 -18.17 -17.97 -23.04
N LYS A 533 -19.13 -17.43 -22.25
CA LYS A 533 -20.56 -17.61 -22.53
C LYS A 533 -20.97 -17.04 -23.89
N GLY A 534 -20.30 -16.00 -24.40
CA GLY A 534 -20.51 -15.44 -25.73
C GLY A 534 -20.14 -16.39 -26.86
N SER A 535 -19.41 -17.48 -26.60
CA SER A 535 -19.17 -18.55 -27.59
C SER A 535 -20.42 -19.39 -27.82
N ASP A 536 -21.14 -19.74 -26.75
CA ASP A 536 -22.33 -20.58 -26.78
C ASP A 536 -23.60 -19.77 -27.04
N ASN A 537 -23.64 -18.53 -26.52
CA ASN A 537 -24.76 -17.60 -26.72
C ASN A 537 -24.27 -16.33 -27.44
N PRO A 538 -24.54 -16.21 -28.76
CA PRO A 538 -24.12 -15.04 -29.55
C PRO A 538 -24.65 -13.70 -29.01
N ASP A 539 -25.79 -13.70 -28.30
CA ASP A 539 -26.38 -12.49 -27.72
C ASP A 539 -25.52 -11.84 -26.62
N LEU A 540 -24.58 -12.59 -26.05
CA LEU A 540 -23.65 -12.11 -25.02
C LEU A 540 -22.33 -11.58 -25.58
N ARG A 541 -22.13 -11.66 -26.91
CA ARG A 541 -20.95 -11.08 -27.54
C ARG A 541 -20.97 -9.56 -27.40
N PHE A 542 -19.79 -8.96 -27.44
CA PHE A 542 -19.65 -7.50 -27.33
C PHE A 542 -19.95 -6.78 -28.67
N LEU A 543 -19.85 -7.46 -29.81
CA LEU A 543 -20.04 -6.88 -31.13
C LEU A 543 -21.20 -7.59 -31.88
N HIS A 544 -22.17 -6.79 -32.29
CA HIS A 544 -23.33 -7.20 -33.10
C HIS A 544 -23.42 -6.30 -34.32
N LYS A 545 -22.87 -6.74 -35.45
CA LYS A 545 -22.82 -5.93 -36.69
C LYS A 545 -24.19 -5.47 -37.17
N ASP A 546 -25.20 -6.32 -36.98
CA ASP A 546 -26.58 -6.07 -37.41
C ASP A 546 -27.40 -5.27 -36.36
N ASN A 547 -26.83 -4.96 -35.20
CA ASN A 547 -27.49 -4.20 -34.13
C ASN A 547 -26.50 -3.28 -33.38
N LEU A 548 -26.32 -2.09 -33.93
CA LEU A 548 -25.37 -1.12 -33.40
C LEU A 548 -25.72 -0.62 -31.98
N VAL A 549 -27.01 -0.48 -31.67
CA VAL A 549 -27.47 -0.07 -30.31
C VAL A 549 -27.08 -1.15 -29.30
N LYS A 550 -27.26 -2.41 -29.63
CA LYS A 550 -26.80 -3.53 -28.77
C LYS A 550 -25.29 -3.54 -28.64
N THR A 551 -24.55 -3.27 -29.71
CA THR A 551 -23.09 -3.13 -29.65
C THR A 551 -22.68 -2.01 -28.69
N GLN A 552 -23.29 -0.82 -28.80
CA GLN A 552 -22.96 0.29 -27.88
C GLN A 552 -23.19 -0.08 -26.41
N SER A 553 -24.33 -0.71 -26.07
CA SER A 553 -24.59 -1.12 -24.68
C SER A 553 -23.57 -2.16 -24.17
N LYS A 554 -23.16 -3.13 -25.02
CA LYS A 554 -22.15 -4.12 -24.65
C LYS A 554 -20.75 -3.48 -24.54
N ILE A 555 -20.40 -2.55 -25.43
CA ILE A 555 -19.13 -1.80 -25.36
C ILE A 555 -19.11 -0.90 -24.11
N ALA A 556 -20.23 -0.29 -23.72
CA ALA A 556 -20.35 0.47 -22.48
C ALA A 556 -19.95 -0.38 -21.24
N LEU A 557 -20.46 -1.62 -21.16
CA LEU A 557 -20.08 -2.56 -20.10
C LEU A 557 -18.58 -2.92 -20.16
N ALA A 558 -18.08 -3.27 -21.35
CA ALA A 558 -16.66 -3.60 -21.52
C ALA A 558 -15.75 -2.42 -21.13
N ARG A 559 -16.12 -1.21 -21.57
CA ARG A 559 -15.38 0.02 -21.26
C ARG A 559 -15.33 0.31 -19.76
N ALA A 560 -16.46 0.14 -19.06
CA ALA A 560 -16.53 0.31 -17.61
C ALA A 560 -15.63 -0.70 -16.87
N VAL A 561 -15.60 -1.96 -17.29
CA VAL A 561 -14.65 -2.95 -16.74
C VAL A 561 -13.20 -2.51 -16.98
N SER A 562 -12.87 -2.04 -18.20
CA SER A 562 -11.52 -1.54 -18.52
C SER A 562 -11.11 -0.35 -17.65
N ILE A 563 -12.03 0.59 -17.40
CA ILE A 563 -11.79 1.75 -16.53
C ILE A 563 -11.40 1.28 -15.12
N VAL A 564 -12.15 0.36 -14.52
CA VAL A 564 -11.88 -0.12 -13.16
C VAL A 564 -10.58 -0.92 -13.09
N ILE A 565 -10.31 -1.79 -14.09
CA ILE A 565 -9.02 -2.50 -14.17
C ILE A 565 -7.87 -1.50 -14.25
N SER A 566 -7.97 -0.50 -15.12
CA SER A 566 -6.92 0.53 -15.29
C SER A 566 -6.71 1.33 -14.00
N SER A 567 -7.80 1.73 -13.31
CA SER A 567 -7.72 2.46 -12.04
C SER A 567 -7.02 1.63 -10.96
N GLY A 568 -7.37 0.35 -10.86
CA GLY A 568 -6.75 -0.55 -9.88
C GLY A 568 -5.28 -0.83 -10.19
N LEU A 569 -4.94 -1.08 -11.46
CA LEU A 569 -3.55 -1.26 -11.88
C LEU A 569 -2.72 0.01 -11.64
N ALA A 570 -3.27 1.20 -11.87
CA ALA A 570 -2.60 2.48 -11.59
C ALA A 570 -2.30 2.65 -10.10
N ILE A 571 -3.21 2.28 -9.19
CA ILE A 571 -2.94 2.27 -7.73
C ILE A 571 -1.77 1.34 -7.39
N LEU A 572 -1.69 0.18 -8.05
CA LEU A 572 -0.59 -0.78 -7.85
C LEU A 572 0.71 -0.35 -8.57
N GLY A 573 0.68 0.72 -9.36
CA GLY A 573 1.80 1.18 -10.19
C GLY A 573 2.13 0.22 -11.33
N VAL A 574 1.13 -0.46 -11.88
CA VAL A 574 1.22 -1.41 -12.99
C VAL A 574 0.58 -0.81 -14.22
N LYS A 575 1.24 -0.90 -15.36
CA LYS A 575 0.71 -0.36 -16.63
C LYS A 575 -0.26 -1.38 -17.25
N PRO A 576 -1.50 -0.97 -17.62
CA PRO A 576 -2.44 -1.86 -18.27
C PRO A 576 -1.99 -2.22 -19.69
N ALA A 577 -2.03 -3.52 -20.05
CA ALA A 577 -1.64 -3.98 -21.37
C ALA A 577 -2.71 -3.61 -22.43
N GLU A 578 -2.27 -2.95 -23.51
CA GLU A 578 -3.14 -2.59 -24.63
C GLU A 578 -3.27 -3.74 -25.65
N LYS A 579 -2.25 -4.61 -25.72
CA LYS A 579 -2.17 -5.80 -26.62
C LYS A 579 -1.39 -6.90 -25.89
N MET A 580 -1.79 -8.13 -26.12
CA MET A 580 -1.09 -9.34 -25.69
C MET A 580 -1.20 -10.41 -26.76
#